data_973fcc829674a2e26507082083a1356a
#
_entry.id   973fcc829674a2e26507082083a1356a
#
_cell.length_a   1.000
_cell.length_b   1.000
_cell.length_c   1.000
_cell.angle_alpha   90.00
_cell.angle_beta   90.00
_cell.angle_gamma   90.00
#
_symmetry.space_group_name_H-M   'P 1'
#
loop_
_entity.id
_entity.type
_entity.pdbx_description
1 polymer ?
#
loop_
_entity_poly.entity_id
_entity_poly.type
_entity_poly.pdbx_seq_one_letter_code
_entity_poly.pdbx_strand_id
1 'polypeptide(L)'
;MESHDENSEPVKEIEQHCFKPYKCDFWDYCTKHLEKPNVFDIRGMQNRSKFKKYREGKVTFRDLENEKINAKYLEQIDFTLNNRPPKIDKSEIQNVLDSLQYPLYFIDYEACQYAIPEFEKTKPYQQIPFQYSLHIKRSEDAPFEHKEFLGEIDDENLIRTFAESMINDLAENGSVIVYNRTFEEKLVNNKISEMYPDLKEEIDRINSNIVDLMVPFKNRDYYTKEMEGSYSIKYVLPALYPDDKKLDYNELSLIHKGDEASEAFLSLKDKTPEEQEKIRHALLEYCKLDTYAMVKIWEKFIEVTK
;
A
#
# COMPACT_ATOMS: atom_id res chain seq x y z
N MET A 1 42.64 6.21 3.21
CA MET A 1 41.95 5.53 2.08
C MET A 1 42.66 4.20 1.91
N GLU A 2 42.00 3.10 2.22
CA GLU A 2 42.56 1.78 1.90
C GLU A 2 42.61 1.69 0.37
N SER A 3 43.74 1.22 -0.17
CA SER A 3 43.91 1.04 -1.61
C SER A 3 42.93 -0.05 -2.09
N HIS A 4 41.92 0.33 -2.84
CA HIS A 4 41.00 -0.60 -3.47
C HIS A 4 41.72 -1.19 -4.71
N ASP A 5 41.87 -2.51 -4.76
CA ASP A 5 42.31 -3.22 -5.94
C ASP A 5 41.10 -3.37 -6.90
N GLU A 6 41.15 -2.65 -8.03
CA GLU A 6 40.07 -2.68 -9.05
C GLU A 6 39.86 -4.07 -9.68
N ASN A 7 40.81 -5.00 -9.49
CA ASN A 7 40.75 -6.36 -10.03
C ASN A 7 40.22 -7.39 -9.02
N SER A 8 39.90 -6.97 -7.80
CA SER A 8 39.39 -7.88 -6.75
C SER A 8 38.05 -7.38 -6.18
N GLU A 9 37.10 -8.30 -6.04
CA GLU A 9 35.84 -8.01 -5.36
C GLU A 9 36.10 -7.76 -3.86
N PRO A 10 35.66 -6.62 -3.28
CA PRO A 10 35.82 -6.36 -1.87
C PRO A 10 35.02 -7.34 -1.02
N VAL A 11 35.66 -8.04 -0.12
CA VAL A 11 34.99 -8.89 0.86
C VAL A 11 34.27 -8.01 1.87
N LYS A 12 32.93 -7.99 1.80
CA LYS A 12 32.07 -7.27 2.74
C LYS A 12 31.08 -8.23 3.37
N GLU A 13 31.09 -8.27 4.69
CA GLU A 13 30.07 -8.99 5.44
C GLU A 13 28.76 -8.21 5.41
N ILE A 14 27.62 -8.92 5.27
CA ILE A 14 26.30 -8.30 5.37
C ILE A 14 25.99 -7.98 6.83
N GLU A 15 25.66 -6.72 7.09
CA GLU A 15 25.39 -6.19 8.42
C GLU A 15 24.33 -5.07 8.37
N GLN A 16 24.04 -4.46 9.53
CA GLN A 16 23.03 -3.41 9.62
C GLN A 16 23.27 -2.21 8.69
N HIS A 17 24.53 -1.94 8.29
CA HIS A 17 24.87 -0.88 7.34
C HIS A 17 24.21 -1.10 5.97
N CYS A 18 23.89 -2.35 5.59
CA CYS A 18 23.18 -2.66 4.35
C CYS A 18 21.75 -2.08 4.30
N PHE A 19 21.24 -1.57 5.42
CA PHE A 19 19.93 -0.93 5.53
C PHE A 19 19.98 0.47 6.17
N LYS A 20 21.16 1.12 6.18
CA LYS A 20 21.32 2.45 6.79
C LYS A 20 22.13 3.36 5.89
N PRO A 21 21.58 4.54 5.49
CA PRO A 21 20.21 4.99 5.79
C PRO A 21 19.11 4.28 4.98
N TYR A 22 19.46 3.67 3.84
CA TYR A 22 18.55 2.96 2.92
C TYR A 22 19.04 1.54 2.65
N LYS A 23 18.19 0.71 2.04
CA LYS A 23 18.59 -0.63 1.56
C LYS A 23 19.67 -0.46 0.49
N CYS A 24 20.78 -1.18 0.66
CA CYS A 24 21.90 -1.17 -0.30
C CYS A 24 21.48 -1.83 -1.62
N ASP A 25 21.79 -1.23 -2.76
CA ASP A 25 21.45 -1.76 -4.10
C ASP A 25 22.15 -3.10 -4.37
N PHE A 26 23.28 -3.37 -3.74
CA PHE A 26 23.98 -4.65 -3.83
C PHE A 26 23.45 -5.74 -2.89
N TRP A 27 22.37 -5.47 -2.15
CA TRP A 27 21.81 -6.44 -1.18
C TRP A 27 21.55 -7.82 -1.80
N ASP A 28 20.86 -7.86 -2.93
CA ASP A 28 20.47 -9.11 -3.57
C ASP A 28 21.69 -9.87 -4.12
N TYR A 29 22.73 -9.15 -4.58
CA TYR A 29 24.01 -9.73 -4.95
C TYR A 29 24.74 -10.34 -3.76
N CYS A 30 24.87 -9.60 -2.65
CA CYS A 30 25.56 -10.06 -1.44
C CYS A 30 24.85 -11.23 -0.76
N THR A 31 23.54 -11.36 -0.92
CA THR A 31 22.72 -12.40 -0.30
C THR A 31 22.34 -13.56 -1.24
N LYS A 32 22.82 -13.56 -2.49
CA LYS A 32 22.51 -14.58 -3.51
C LYS A 32 22.84 -16.02 -3.11
N HIS A 33 23.77 -16.18 -2.14
CA HIS A 33 24.19 -17.47 -1.60
C HIS A 33 23.27 -18.02 -0.50
N LEU A 34 22.36 -17.18 0.04
CA LEU A 34 21.43 -17.58 1.09
C LEU A 34 20.22 -18.30 0.48
N GLU A 35 19.90 -19.46 1.05
CA GLU A 35 18.66 -20.17 0.71
C GLU A 35 17.44 -19.31 1.00
N LYS A 36 16.43 -19.36 0.16
CA LYS A 36 15.16 -18.63 0.35
C LYS A 36 14.00 -19.61 0.59
N PRO A 37 13.02 -19.23 1.44
CA PRO A 37 13.00 -18.02 2.28
C PRO A 37 13.93 -18.14 3.48
N ASN A 38 14.44 -17.02 3.97
CA ASN A 38 15.37 -16.97 5.08
C ASN A 38 15.01 -15.87 6.11
N VAL A 39 15.83 -15.70 7.13
CA VAL A 39 15.60 -14.75 8.23
C VAL A 39 15.32 -13.33 7.77
N PHE A 40 15.88 -12.91 6.64
CA PHE A 40 15.65 -11.58 6.09
C PHE A 40 14.27 -11.44 5.43
N ASP A 41 13.61 -12.54 5.08
CA ASP A 41 12.27 -12.56 4.48
C ASP A 41 11.15 -12.53 5.54
N ILE A 42 11.47 -12.61 6.85
CA ILE A 42 10.46 -12.48 7.91
C ILE A 42 9.92 -11.05 7.94
N ARG A 43 8.65 -10.91 7.61
CA ARG A 43 7.97 -9.60 7.57
C ARG A 43 7.74 -9.04 8.99
N GLY A 44 7.97 -7.72 9.13
CA GLY A 44 7.79 -7.01 10.40
C GLY A 44 8.90 -7.23 11.44
N MET A 45 9.80 -8.18 11.26
CA MET A 45 10.96 -8.33 12.12
C MET A 45 11.96 -7.20 11.86
N GLN A 46 12.40 -6.54 12.93
CA GLN A 46 13.40 -5.47 12.85
C GLN A 46 14.74 -5.98 12.32
N ASN A 47 15.41 -5.22 11.46
CA ASN A 47 16.71 -5.59 10.88
C ASN A 47 17.75 -5.97 11.94
N ARG A 48 17.80 -5.26 13.09
CA ARG A 48 18.68 -5.61 14.20
C ARG A 48 18.48 -7.05 14.69
N SER A 49 17.23 -7.51 14.76
CA SER A 49 16.90 -8.87 15.18
C SER A 49 17.24 -9.89 14.09
N LYS A 50 16.99 -9.55 12.82
CA LYS A 50 17.36 -10.41 11.67
C LYS A 50 18.87 -10.65 11.64
N PHE A 51 19.68 -9.58 11.72
CA PHE A 51 21.14 -9.70 11.74
C PHE A 51 21.67 -10.40 12.99
N LYS A 52 21.00 -10.26 14.15
CA LYS A 52 21.35 -11.05 15.33
C LYS A 52 21.19 -12.54 15.05
N LYS A 53 20.04 -12.97 14.51
CA LYS A 53 19.78 -14.37 14.16
C LYS A 53 20.75 -14.90 13.10
N TYR A 54 21.01 -14.11 12.07
CA TYR A 54 22.00 -14.43 11.04
C TYR A 54 23.39 -14.72 11.63
N ARG A 55 23.90 -13.88 12.54
CA ARG A 55 25.20 -14.11 13.22
C ARG A 55 25.19 -15.31 14.17
N GLU A 56 24.04 -15.69 14.70
CA GLU A 56 23.86 -16.91 15.49
C GLU A 56 23.82 -18.19 14.61
N GLY A 57 23.98 -18.05 13.28
CA GLY A 57 23.88 -19.15 12.32
C GLY A 57 22.43 -19.62 12.06
N LYS A 58 21.43 -18.86 12.52
CA LYS A 58 20.01 -19.15 12.34
C LYS A 58 19.48 -18.40 11.12
N VAL A 59 19.66 -19.01 9.96
CA VAL A 59 19.45 -18.36 8.67
C VAL A 59 18.16 -18.82 8.01
N THR A 60 17.91 -20.11 7.94
CA THR A 60 16.74 -20.67 7.28
C THR A 60 15.49 -20.59 8.15
N PHE A 61 14.31 -20.71 7.56
CA PHE A 61 13.07 -20.80 8.33
C PHE A 61 13.06 -22.05 9.26
N ARG A 62 13.72 -23.14 8.87
CA ARG A 62 13.88 -24.34 9.73
C ARG A 62 14.68 -24.05 10.98
N ASP A 63 15.74 -23.23 10.88
CA ASP A 63 16.54 -22.85 12.06
C ASP A 63 15.74 -22.00 13.05
N LEU A 64 14.65 -21.38 12.59
CA LEU A 64 13.86 -20.41 13.34
C LEU A 64 12.54 -20.97 13.87
N GLU A 65 12.08 -22.14 13.41
CA GLU A 65 10.74 -22.67 13.74
C GLU A 65 10.51 -22.90 15.24
N ASN A 66 11.56 -23.19 16.01
CA ASN A 66 11.50 -23.42 17.47
C ASN A 66 12.08 -22.25 18.29
N GLU A 67 12.33 -21.10 17.66
CA GLU A 67 12.88 -19.94 18.33
C GLU A 67 11.83 -19.16 19.13
N LYS A 68 12.28 -18.52 20.22
CA LYS A 68 11.44 -17.60 20.99
C LYS A 68 11.33 -16.24 20.28
N ILE A 69 10.49 -16.17 19.27
CA ILE A 69 10.19 -14.98 18.50
C ILE A 69 8.67 -14.71 18.49
N ASN A 70 8.26 -13.58 17.90
CA ASN A 70 6.85 -13.22 17.85
C ASN A 70 6.00 -14.28 17.14
N ALA A 71 4.80 -14.56 17.67
CA ALA A 71 3.88 -15.56 17.13
C ALA A 71 3.55 -15.35 15.65
N LYS A 72 3.42 -14.13 15.18
CA LYS A 72 3.17 -13.83 13.75
C LYS A 72 4.35 -14.22 12.85
N TYR A 73 5.58 -14.18 13.37
CA TYR A 73 6.76 -14.64 12.62
C TYR A 73 6.79 -16.16 12.55
N LEU A 74 6.49 -16.83 13.68
CA LEU A 74 6.37 -18.30 13.71
C LEU A 74 5.23 -18.78 12.80
N GLU A 75 4.11 -18.09 12.77
CA GLU A 75 3.02 -18.41 11.85
C GLU A 75 3.44 -18.29 10.37
N GLN A 76 4.16 -17.22 9.98
CA GLN A 76 4.74 -17.11 8.63
C GLN A 76 5.66 -18.30 8.31
N ILE A 77 6.53 -18.68 9.24
CA ILE A 77 7.46 -19.80 9.10
C ILE A 77 6.69 -21.11 8.94
N ASP A 78 5.74 -21.38 9.84
CA ASP A 78 4.92 -22.60 9.83
C ASP A 78 4.11 -22.76 8.54
N PHE A 79 3.44 -21.70 8.10
CA PHE A 79 2.67 -21.72 6.85
C PHE A 79 3.55 -22.04 5.64
N THR A 80 4.77 -21.48 5.62
CA THR A 80 5.72 -21.70 4.52
C THR A 80 6.31 -23.10 4.54
N LEU A 81 6.81 -23.57 5.70
CA LEU A 81 7.46 -24.87 5.82
C LEU A 81 6.50 -26.05 5.66
N ASN A 82 5.30 -25.93 6.19
CA ASN A 82 4.32 -27.01 6.27
C ASN A 82 3.21 -26.89 5.23
N ASN A 83 3.31 -25.95 4.29
CA ASN A 83 2.30 -25.71 3.24
C ASN A 83 0.88 -25.69 3.81
N ARG A 84 0.66 -24.89 4.88
CA ARG A 84 -0.61 -24.82 5.57
C ARG A 84 -1.72 -24.32 4.65
N PRO A 85 -2.94 -24.85 4.77
CA PRO A 85 -4.09 -24.28 4.07
C PRO A 85 -4.37 -22.85 4.56
N PRO A 86 -5.11 -22.04 3.79
CA PRO A 86 -5.52 -20.70 4.22
C PRO A 86 -6.14 -20.72 5.62
N LYS A 87 -5.71 -19.78 6.47
CA LYS A 87 -6.36 -19.46 7.74
C LYS A 87 -7.39 -18.37 7.48
N ILE A 88 -8.64 -18.65 7.82
CA ILE A 88 -9.75 -17.72 7.62
C ILE A 88 -10.61 -17.73 8.89
N ASP A 89 -10.62 -16.62 9.63
CA ASP A 89 -11.55 -16.39 10.71
C ASP A 89 -12.83 -15.75 10.11
N LYS A 90 -13.79 -16.63 9.78
CA LYS A 90 -15.05 -16.19 9.16
C LYS A 90 -15.82 -15.19 10.03
N SER A 91 -15.73 -15.33 11.36
CA SER A 91 -16.45 -14.46 12.28
C SER A 91 -15.89 -13.03 12.28
N GLU A 92 -14.56 -12.89 12.29
CA GLU A 92 -13.93 -11.57 12.23
C GLU A 92 -14.14 -10.90 10.87
N ILE A 93 -14.10 -11.66 9.78
CA ILE A 93 -14.40 -11.14 8.44
C ILE A 93 -15.88 -10.73 8.34
N GLN A 94 -16.81 -11.52 8.89
CA GLN A 94 -18.24 -11.20 8.93
C GLN A 94 -18.48 -9.91 9.73
N ASN A 95 -17.79 -9.71 10.86
CA ASN A 95 -17.86 -8.47 11.64
C ASN A 95 -17.51 -7.23 10.82
N VAL A 96 -16.50 -7.35 9.94
CA VAL A 96 -16.16 -6.25 9.00
C VAL A 96 -17.29 -6.01 8.02
N LEU A 97 -17.83 -7.06 7.40
CA LEU A 97 -18.93 -6.93 6.44
C LEU A 97 -20.20 -6.35 7.09
N ASP A 98 -20.53 -6.77 8.30
CA ASP A 98 -21.71 -6.30 9.04
C ASP A 98 -21.58 -4.83 9.50
N SER A 99 -20.35 -4.31 9.58
CA SER A 99 -20.12 -2.90 9.89
C SER A 99 -20.36 -1.95 8.71
N LEU A 100 -20.45 -2.49 7.49
CA LEU A 100 -20.58 -1.69 6.28
C LEU A 100 -22.02 -1.18 6.08
N GLN A 101 -22.13 0.08 5.65
CA GLN A 101 -23.40 0.75 5.35
C GLN A 101 -23.34 1.32 3.93
N TYR A 102 -24.36 1.01 3.12
CA TYR A 102 -24.48 1.57 1.78
C TYR A 102 -24.80 3.07 1.81
N PRO A 103 -24.33 3.84 0.82
CA PRO A 103 -23.44 3.42 -0.27
C PRO A 103 -22.04 3.04 0.22
N LEU A 104 -21.40 2.06 -0.44
CA LEU A 104 -20.02 1.70 -0.20
C LEU A 104 -19.12 2.48 -1.16
N TYR A 105 -18.17 3.22 -0.62
CA TYR A 105 -17.22 4.05 -1.36
C TYR A 105 -15.82 3.47 -1.21
N PHE A 106 -15.31 2.81 -2.23
CA PHE A 106 -13.94 2.29 -2.27
C PHE A 106 -13.06 3.37 -2.86
N ILE A 107 -12.27 4.03 -2.03
CA ILE A 107 -11.46 5.19 -2.41
C ILE A 107 -9.99 5.01 -2.09
N ASP A 108 -9.13 5.45 -2.99
CA ASP A 108 -7.68 5.49 -2.84
C ASP A 108 -7.14 6.82 -3.35
N TYR A 109 -6.08 7.33 -2.69
CA TYR A 109 -5.47 8.62 -2.99
C TYR A 109 -4.03 8.45 -3.44
N GLU A 110 -3.63 9.28 -4.41
CA GLU A 110 -2.22 9.49 -4.74
C GLU A 110 -1.77 10.88 -4.32
N ALA A 111 -0.56 10.94 -3.76
CA ALA A 111 0.01 12.19 -3.28
C ALA A 111 1.49 12.30 -3.64
N CYS A 112 1.95 13.52 -3.87
CA CYS A 112 3.36 13.86 -4.05
C CYS A 112 3.91 14.64 -2.85
N GLN A 113 5.22 14.81 -2.82
CA GLN A 113 5.91 15.55 -1.76
C GLN A 113 6.95 16.50 -2.37
N TYR A 114 7.04 17.67 -1.78
CA TYR A 114 8.05 18.66 -2.16
C TYR A 114 9.06 18.85 -1.02
N ALA A 115 10.35 18.81 -1.35
CA ALA A 115 11.41 19.13 -0.39
C ALA A 115 11.39 20.62 -0.01
N ILE A 116 11.07 21.47 -0.98
CA ILE A 116 10.79 22.90 -0.79
C ILE A 116 9.29 23.08 -1.05
N PRO A 117 8.48 23.49 -0.04
CA PRO A 117 7.04 23.66 -0.22
C PRO A 117 6.68 24.57 -1.40
N GLU A 118 5.81 24.10 -2.28
CA GLU A 118 5.28 24.90 -3.41
C GLU A 118 3.87 25.43 -3.14
N PHE A 119 3.17 24.91 -2.12
CA PHE A 119 1.84 25.35 -1.72
C PHE A 119 1.88 26.10 -0.40
N GLU A 120 1.07 27.16 -0.29
CA GLU A 120 0.95 27.94 0.94
C GLU A 120 0.53 27.05 2.14
N LYS A 121 1.07 27.37 3.33
CA LYS A 121 0.79 26.66 4.60
C LYS A 121 1.19 25.18 4.61
N THR A 122 1.98 24.72 3.64
CA THR A 122 2.52 23.36 3.64
C THR A 122 3.93 23.31 4.24
N LYS A 123 4.38 22.10 4.59
CA LYS A 123 5.70 21.82 5.18
C LYS A 123 6.52 20.96 4.22
N PRO A 124 7.86 20.99 4.33
CA PRO A 124 8.71 20.04 3.61
C PRO A 124 8.22 18.60 3.79
N TYR A 125 8.15 17.85 2.69
CA TYR A 125 7.71 16.45 2.64
C TYR A 125 6.28 16.20 3.15
N GLN A 126 5.41 17.21 3.19
CA GLN A 126 3.98 17.02 3.42
C GLN A 126 3.36 16.34 2.21
N GLN A 127 2.44 15.40 2.45
CA GLN A 127 1.65 14.79 1.38
C GLN A 127 0.71 15.82 0.75
N ILE A 128 0.83 16.01 -0.54
CA ILE A 128 0.00 16.86 -1.37
C ILE A 128 -0.82 15.95 -2.27
N PRO A 129 -2.11 15.75 -1.98
CA PRO A 129 -2.95 14.88 -2.79
C PRO A 129 -3.19 15.52 -4.16
N PHE A 130 -3.03 14.73 -5.21
CA PHE A 130 -3.23 15.16 -6.58
C PHE A 130 -4.23 14.31 -7.35
N GLN A 131 -4.56 13.12 -6.84
CA GLN A 131 -5.46 12.18 -7.50
C GLN A 131 -6.24 11.36 -6.48
N TYR A 132 -7.48 10.98 -6.85
CA TYR A 132 -8.17 9.84 -6.28
C TYR A 132 -8.89 9.03 -7.37
N SER A 133 -9.12 7.76 -7.05
CA SER A 133 -10.06 6.88 -7.74
C SER A 133 -11.14 6.46 -6.76
N LEU A 134 -12.37 6.24 -7.24
CA LEU A 134 -13.53 5.94 -6.42
C LEU A 134 -14.46 4.94 -7.13
N HIS A 135 -14.60 3.72 -6.59
CA HIS A 135 -15.67 2.82 -6.96
C HIS A 135 -16.83 2.93 -5.98
N ILE A 136 -18.05 3.04 -6.47
CA ILE A 136 -19.25 3.24 -5.64
C ILE A 136 -20.22 2.09 -5.84
N LYS A 137 -20.67 1.50 -4.74
CA LYS A 137 -21.75 0.50 -4.69
C LYS A 137 -22.91 1.11 -3.91
N ARG A 138 -23.96 1.57 -4.58
CA ARG A 138 -25.06 2.29 -3.93
C ARG A 138 -25.98 1.43 -3.08
N SER A 139 -26.17 0.18 -3.50
CA SER A 139 -26.94 -0.84 -2.77
C SER A 139 -26.45 -2.23 -3.16
N GLU A 140 -26.93 -3.27 -2.50
CA GLU A 140 -26.56 -4.66 -2.78
C GLU A 140 -26.73 -5.04 -4.26
N ASP A 141 -27.85 -4.66 -4.87
CA ASP A 141 -28.17 -5.00 -6.26
C ASP A 141 -27.71 -3.96 -7.30
N ALA A 142 -27.25 -2.77 -6.88
CA ALA A 142 -26.80 -1.73 -7.82
C ALA A 142 -25.49 -2.13 -8.52
N PRO A 143 -25.29 -1.75 -9.79
CA PRO A 143 -23.99 -1.89 -10.44
C PRO A 143 -22.95 -1.00 -9.74
N PHE A 144 -21.68 -1.30 -9.96
CA PHE A 144 -20.61 -0.39 -9.57
C PHE A 144 -20.56 0.83 -10.50
N GLU A 145 -20.47 2.00 -9.90
CA GLU A 145 -20.09 3.26 -10.59
C GLU A 145 -18.61 3.51 -10.36
N HIS A 146 -17.97 4.25 -11.28
CA HIS A 146 -16.59 4.70 -11.10
C HIS A 146 -16.49 6.20 -11.33
N LYS A 147 -15.79 6.89 -10.43
CA LYS A 147 -15.41 8.29 -10.54
C LYS A 147 -13.92 8.44 -10.25
N GLU A 148 -13.34 9.49 -10.74
CA GLU A 148 -11.93 9.78 -10.57
C GLU A 148 -11.66 11.28 -10.60
N PHE A 149 -10.60 11.69 -9.96
CA PHE A 149 -10.04 13.04 -10.02
C PHE A 149 -8.55 12.95 -10.27
N LEU A 150 -8.04 13.76 -11.17
CA LEU A 150 -6.61 13.98 -11.39
C LEU A 150 -6.39 15.47 -11.57
N GLY A 151 -5.68 16.06 -10.61
CA GLY A 151 -5.39 17.50 -10.61
C GLY A 151 -4.48 17.94 -11.74
N GLU A 152 -4.47 19.23 -12.00
CA GLU A 152 -3.52 19.85 -12.92
C GLU A 152 -2.23 20.21 -12.16
N ILE A 153 -1.08 20.00 -12.81
CA ILE A 153 0.22 20.20 -12.17
C ILE A 153 0.52 21.68 -11.86
N ASP A 154 -0.14 22.61 -12.53
CA ASP A 154 -0.03 24.05 -12.38
C ASP A 154 -1.21 24.67 -11.60
N ASP A 155 -2.11 23.87 -11.03
CA ASP A 155 -3.20 24.36 -10.18
C ASP A 155 -2.66 24.81 -8.81
N GLU A 156 -2.57 26.11 -8.59
CA GLU A 156 -2.17 26.71 -7.30
C GLU A 156 -3.12 26.33 -6.14
N ASN A 157 -4.34 25.91 -6.45
CA ASN A 157 -5.37 25.49 -5.49
C ASN A 157 -5.56 23.98 -5.44
N LEU A 158 -4.65 23.17 -5.99
CA LEU A 158 -4.76 21.73 -6.16
C LEU A 158 -5.33 21.01 -4.94
N ILE A 159 -4.82 21.32 -3.72
CA ILE A 159 -5.26 20.67 -2.48
C ILE A 159 -6.74 20.94 -2.20
N ARG A 160 -7.19 22.18 -2.44
CA ARG A 160 -8.58 22.58 -2.25
C ARG A 160 -9.49 21.99 -3.34
N THR A 161 -9.06 22.04 -4.59
CA THR A 161 -9.78 21.44 -5.73
C THR A 161 -9.99 19.95 -5.55
N PHE A 162 -8.93 19.23 -5.10
CA PHE A 162 -9.02 17.83 -4.72
C PHE A 162 -10.06 17.60 -3.61
N ALA A 163 -9.99 18.38 -2.53
CA ALA A 163 -10.88 18.21 -1.37
C ALA A 163 -12.35 18.46 -1.71
N GLU A 164 -12.65 19.54 -2.44
CA GLU A 164 -14.01 19.88 -2.86
C GLU A 164 -14.60 18.82 -3.81
N SER A 165 -13.80 18.32 -4.75
CA SER A 165 -14.21 17.22 -5.64
C SER A 165 -14.51 15.95 -4.85
N MET A 166 -13.63 15.54 -3.93
CA MET A 166 -13.80 14.36 -3.07
C MET A 166 -15.06 14.50 -2.20
N ILE A 167 -15.27 15.62 -1.54
CA ILE A 167 -16.45 15.86 -0.69
C ILE A 167 -17.73 15.76 -1.52
N ASN A 168 -17.75 16.34 -2.72
CA ASN A 168 -18.90 16.24 -3.61
C ASN A 168 -19.20 14.80 -4.03
N ASP A 169 -18.18 13.99 -4.30
CA ASP A 169 -18.35 12.61 -4.73
C ASP A 169 -18.73 11.67 -3.58
N LEU A 170 -18.37 12.01 -2.33
CA LEU A 170 -18.74 11.31 -1.10
C LEU A 170 -19.90 12.00 -0.35
N ALA A 171 -20.83 12.64 -1.07
CA ALA A 171 -21.87 13.48 -0.47
C ALA A 171 -22.88 12.72 0.40
N GLU A 172 -23.16 11.44 0.12
CA GLU A 172 -24.07 10.63 0.89
C GLU A 172 -23.38 9.98 2.09
N ASN A 173 -24.11 9.77 3.18
CA ASN A 173 -23.57 9.07 4.33
C ASN A 173 -23.53 7.56 4.06
N GLY A 174 -22.35 6.96 4.12
CA GLY A 174 -22.09 5.56 3.83
C GLY A 174 -20.66 5.18 4.22
N SER A 175 -20.31 3.91 4.09
CA SER A 175 -18.95 3.45 4.46
C SER A 175 -17.92 3.89 3.43
N VAL A 176 -16.85 4.54 3.90
CA VAL A 176 -15.68 4.93 3.11
C VAL A 176 -14.60 3.87 3.30
N ILE A 177 -14.41 3.04 2.28
CA ILE A 177 -13.55 1.86 2.32
C ILE A 177 -12.19 2.21 1.75
N VAL A 178 -11.15 1.98 2.54
CA VAL A 178 -9.75 2.26 2.19
C VAL A 178 -8.86 1.05 2.45
N TYR A 179 -7.63 1.10 1.94
CA TYR A 179 -6.58 0.13 2.26
C TYR A 179 -5.37 0.82 2.88
N ASN A 180 -5.31 0.91 4.22
CA ASN A 180 -4.39 1.66 5.05
C ASN A 180 -4.91 3.06 5.46
N ARG A 181 -5.95 3.06 6.29
CA ARG A 181 -6.59 4.25 6.86
C ARG A 181 -5.63 5.37 7.31
N THR A 182 -4.40 5.01 7.71
CA THR A 182 -3.43 6.00 8.20
C THR A 182 -3.05 7.01 7.13
N PHE A 183 -2.98 6.60 5.87
CA PHE A 183 -2.63 7.49 4.77
C PHE A 183 -3.77 8.49 4.50
N GLU A 184 -4.96 7.99 4.21
CA GLU A 184 -6.11 8.82 3.83
C GLU A 184 -6.53 9.74 4.98
N GLU A 185 -6.72 9.19 6.19
CA GLU A 185 -7.19 9.98 7.33
C GLU A 185 -6.12 10.95 7.85
N LYS A 186 -4.92 10.41 8.20
CA LYS A 186 -3.96 11.19 8.99
C LYS A 186 -3.02 12.04 8.15
N LEU A 187 -2.57 11.49 7.00
CA LEU A 187 -1.58 12.18 6.19
C LEU A 187 -2.22 13.12 5.16
N VAL A 188 -3.47 12.87 4.75
CA VAL A 188 -4.19 13.67 3.78
C VAL A 188 -5.36 14.42 4.42
N ASN A 189 -6.46 13.76 4.76
CA ASN A 189 -7.72 14.40 5.19
C ASN A 189 -7.54 15.35 6.37
N ASN A 190 -6.85 14.92 7.45
CA ASN A 190 -6.61 15.77 8.60
C ASN A 190 -5.77 17.01 8.25
N LYS A 191 -4.84 16.89 7.29
CA LYS A 191 -4.05 18.04 6.85
C LYS A 191 -4.87 19.02 6.01
N ILE A 192 -5.78 18.52 5.19
CA ILE A 192 -6.73 19.36 4.45
C ILE A 192 -7.63 20.12 5.44
N SER A 193 -8.20 19.46 6.44
CA SER A 193 -9.07 20.11 7.41
C SER A 193 -8.33 21.13 8.31
N GLU A 194 -7.04 20.93 8.58
CA GLU A 194 -6.18 21.91 9.24
C GLU A 194 -5.95 23.17 8.35
N MET A 195 -5.82 22.98 7.03
CA MET A 195 -5.56 24.05 6.07
C MET A 195 -6.82 24.82 5.68
N TYR A 196 -7.96 24.13 5.58
CA TYR A 196 -9.26 24.62 5.15
C TYR A 196 -10.34 24.33 6.19
N PRO A 197 -10.45 25.15 7.26
CA PRO A 197 -11.41 24.93 8.34
C PRO A 197 -12.89 24.93 7.90
N ASP A 198 -13.20 25.55 6.80
CA ASP A 198 -14.53 25.57 6.17
C ASP A 198 -14.95 24.20 5.60
N LEU A 199 -14.00 23.32 5.30
CA LEU A 199 -14.24 21.94 4.82
C LEU A 199 -14.20 20.90 5.96
N LYS A 200 -13.90 21.33 7.18
CA LYS A 200 -13.61 20.44 8.29
C LYS A 200 -14.78 19.50 8.63
N GLU A 201 -16.01 20.02 8.66
CA GLU A 201 -17.20 19.23 9.04
C GLU A 201 -17.41 18.06 8.11
N GLU A 202 -17.30 18.29 6.78
CA GLU A 202 -17.45 17.25 5.77
C GLU A 202 -16.30 16.24 5.82
N ILE A 203 -15.07 16.70 6.03
CA ILE A 203 -13.91 15.81 6.18
C ILE A 203 -14.03 14.96 7.43
N ASP A 204 -14.46 15.51 8.57
CA ASP A 204 -14.69 14.76 9.80
C ASP A 204 -15.80 13.71 9.60
N ARG A 205 -16.87 14.03 8.86
CA ARG A 205 -17.90 13.08 8.46
C ARG A 205 -17.32 11.92 7.64
N ILE A 206 -16.52 12.22 6.62
CA ILE A 206 -15.84 11.21 5.79
C ILE A 206 -14.93 10.33 6.67
N ASN A 207 -14.08 10.93 7.50
CA ASN A 207 -13.15 10.21 8.37
C ASN A 207 -13.85 9.28 9.38
N SER A 208 -15.04 9.68 9.89
CA SER A 208 -15.81 8.88 10.84
C SER A 208 -16.40 7.60 10.21
N ASN A 209 -16.55 7.59 8.89
CA ASN A 209 -17.11 6.48 8.13
C ASN A 209 -16.03 5.57 7.50
N ILE A 210 -14.73 5.82 7.77
CA ILE A 210 -13.64 5.02 7.19
C ILE A 210 -13.60 3.62 7.79
N VAL A 211 -13.62 2.62 6.90
CA VAL A 211 -13.37 1.20 7.19
C VAL A 211 -12.11 0.74 6.43
N ASP A 212 -11.17 0.16 7.14
CA ASP A 212 -9.85 -0.24 6.60
C ASP A 212 -9.81 -1.75 6.29
N LEU A 213 -9.83 -2.13 5.02
CA LEU A 213 -9.77 -3.52 4.56
C LEU A 213 -8.41 -4.20 4.82
N MET A 214 -7.36 -3.46 5.15
CA MET A 214 -6.07 -4.04 5.52
C MET A 214 -6.13 -4.77 6.87
N VAL A 215 -7.04 -4.37 7.78
CA VAL A 215 -7.07 -4.83 9.17
C VAL A 215 -7.17 -6.34 9.31
N PRO A 216 -8.08 -7.07 8.61
CA PRO A 216 -8.16 -8.53 8.71
C PRO A 216 -6.85 -9.25 8.33
N PHE A 217 -6.14 -8.77 7.32
CA PHE A 217 -4.84 -9.33 6.92
C PHE A 217 -3.74 -8.99 7.92
N LYS A 218 -3.72 -7.77 8.43
CA LYS A 218 -2.78 -7.31 9.46
C LYS A 218 -2.95 -8.08 10.79
N ASN A 219 -4.17 -8.43 11.14
CA ASN A 219 -4.49 -9.23 12.31
C ASN A 219 -4.22 -10.72 12.11
N ARG A 220 -4.12 -11.19 10.86
CA ARG A 220 -4.09 -12.61 10.48
C ARG A 220 -5.45 -13.31 10.62
N ASP A 221 -6.53 -12.58 10.49
CA ASP A 221 -7.89 -13.15 10.40
C ASP A 221 -8.09 -13.79 9.03
N TYR A 222 -7.39 -13.28 8.01
CA TYR A 222 -7.19 -13.94 6.72
C TYR A 222 -5.69 -14.01 6.41
N TYR A 223 -5.15 -15.21 6.26
CA TYR A 223 -3.73 -15.39 5.94
C TYR A 223 -3.47 -16.63 5.08
N THR A 224 -2.62 -16.50 4.08
CA THR A 224 -2.09 -17.60 3.27
C THR A 224 -0.56 -17.48 3.16
N LYS A 225 0.12 -18.57 2.83
CA LYS A 225 1.58 -18.57 2.66
C LYS A 225 2.03 -17.65 1.51
N GLU A 226 1.20 -17.49 0.46
CA GLU A 226 1.45 -16.67 -0.71
C GLU A 226 1.53 -15.17 -0.36
N MET A 227 0.96 -14.75 0.78
CA MET A 227 1.12 -13.41 1.32
C MET A 227 2.51 -13.14 1.90
N GLU A 228 3.35 -14.16 2.05
CA GLU A 228 4.74 -14.07 2.54
C GLU A 228 4.89 -13.26 3.84
N GLY A 229 3.91 -13.35 4.74
CA GLY A 229 3.90 -12.58 5.98
C GLY A 229 3.47 -11.11 5.84
N SER A 230 3.24 -10.63 4.62
CA SER A 230 2.78 -9.28 4.32
C SER A 230 1.27 -9.14 4.45
N TYR A 231 0.82 -7.92 4.68
CA TYR A 231 -0.57 -7.48 4.59
C TYR A 231 -0.74 -6.31 3.60
N SER A 232 0.31 -5.99 2.83
CA SER A 232 0.20 -5.01 1.74
C SER A 232 -0.68 -5.56 0.63
N ILE A 233 -1.49 -4.69 0.00
CA ILE A 233 -2.39 -5.07 -1.10
C ILE A 233 -1.64 -5.79 -2.23
N LYS A 234 -0.39 -5.39 -2.51
CA LYS A 234 0.51 -5.99 -3.53
C LYS A 234 0.93 -7.44 -3.25
N TYR A 235 0.74 -7.93 -2.02
CA TYR A 235 0.93 -9.34 -1.63
C TYR A 235 -0.40 -10.04 -1.42
N VAL A 236 -1.38 -9.33 -0.89
CA VAL A 236 -2.71 -9.87 -0.61
C VAL A 236 -3.46 -10.18 -1.90
N LEU A 237 -3.53 -9.23 -2.82
CA LEU A 237 -4.31 -9.38 -4.05
C LEU A 237 -3.84 -10.55 -4.92
N PRO A 238 -2.53 -10.72 -5.25
CA PRO A 238 -2.06 -11.88 -5.99
C PRO A 238 -2.25 -13.21 -5.24
N ALA A 239 -2.19 -13.19 -3.90
CA ALA A 239 -2.45 -14.37 -3.09
C ALA A 239 -3.92 -14.81 -3.13
N LEU A 240 -4.87 -13.86 -3.27
CA LEU A 240 -6.30 -14.13 -3.38
C LEU A 240 -6.73 -14.50 -4.80
N TYR A 241 -6.07 -13.95 -5.81
CA TYR A 241 -6.41 -14.06 -7.23
C TYR A 241 -5.15 -14.33 -8.09
N PRO A 242 -4.49 -15.49 -7.92
CA PRO A 242 -3.19 -15.75 -8.57
C PRO A 242 -3.25 -15.83 -10.10
N ASP A 243 -4.43 -16.13 -10.66
CA ASP A 243 -4.62 -16.33 -12.11
C ASP A 243 -5.28 -15.13 -12.80
N ASP A 244 -5.65 -14.09 -12.07
CA ASP A 244 -6.33 -12.92 -12.65
C ASP A 244 -5.32 -11.84 -13.05
N LYS A 245 -4.90 -11.89 -14.33
CA LYS A 245 -3.97 -10.90 -14.92
C LYS A 245 -4.47 -9.47 -14.89
N LYS A 246 -5.77 -9.23 -14.78
CA LYS A 246 -6.33 -7.87 -14.71
C LYS A 246 -6.04 -7.20 -13.36
N LEU A 247 -5.65 -7.98 -12.36
CA LEU A 247 -5.27 -7.53 -11.03
C LEU A 247 -3.74 -7.49 -10.84
N ASP A 248 -2.96 -7.73 -11.90
CA ASP A 248 -1.50 -7.69 -11.84
C ASP A 248 -0.99 -6.30 -12.19
N TYR A 249 -0.43 -5.59 -11.22
CA TYR A 249 0.19 -4.29 -11.41
C TYR A 249 1.34 -4.29 -12.44
N ASN A 250 1.97 -5.45 -12.68
CA ASN A 250 3.04 -5.56 -13.68
C ASN A 250 2.53 -5.51 -15.12
N GLU A 251 1.23 -5.71 -15.35
CA GLU A 251 0.60 -5.57 -16.66
C GLU A 251 0.29 -4.10 -17.01
N LEU A 252 0.39 -3.17 -16.05
CA LEU A 252 0.26 -1.74 -16.29
C LEU A 252 1.44 -1.21 -17.10
N SER A 253 1.21 -0.18 -17.93
CA SER A 253 2.18 0.25 -18.96
C SER A 253 3.37 1.06 -18.43
N LEU A 254 3.17 1.89 -17.40
CA LEU A 254 4.16 2.88 -16.96
C LEU A 254 4.32 2.97 -15.44
N ILE A 255 3.25 2.76 -14.65
CA ILE A 255 3.22 3.02 -13.22
C ILE A 255 2.78 1.75 -12.51
N HIS A 256 3.61 1.27 -11.57
CA HIS A 256 3.40 0.00 -10.86
C HIS A 256 3.36 0.17 -9.33
N LYS A 257 3.68 1.39 -8.84
CA LYS A 257 3.72 1.72 -7.40
C LYS A 257 3.59 3.23 -7.17
N GLY A 258 3.14 3.61 -5.96
CA GLY A 258 2.82 4.99 -5.61
C GLY A 258 4.00 5.98 -5.69
N ASP A 259 5.24 5.55 -5.45
CA ASP A 259 6.42 6.41 -5.65
C ASP A 259 6.61 6.77 -7.13
N GLU A 260 6.39 5.82 -8.06
CA GLU A 260 6.40 6.08 -9.49
C GLU A 260 5.25 7.01 -9.90
N ALA A 261 4.05 6.86 -9.28
CA ALA A 261 2.92 7.76 -9.53
C ALA A 261 3.26 9.20 -9.11
N SER A 262 3.86 9.38 -7.94
CA SER A 262 4.33 10.69 -7.47
C SER A 262 5.35 11.31 -8.42
N GLU A 263 6.38 10.55 -8.82
CA GLU A 263 7.41 11.02 -9.76
C GLU A 263 6.81 11.35 -11.14
N ALA A 264 5.92 10.52 -11.64
CA ALA A 264 5.23 10.72 -12.90
C ALA A 264 4.40 12.02 -12.90
N PHE A 265 3.60 12.26 -11.84
CA PHE A 265 2.84 13.50 -11.70
C PHE A 265 3.76 14.73 -11.67
N LEU A 266 4.81 14.72 -10.84
CA LEU A 266 5.75 15.84 -10.75
C LEU A 266 6.50 16.11 -12.06
N SER A 267 6.73 15.08 -12.87
CA SER A 267 7.39 15.23 -14.18
C SER A 267 6.56 15.94 -15.23
N LEU A 268 5.23 16.05 -15.04
CA LEU A 268 4.32 16.67 -16.03
C LEU A 268 4.73 18.09 -16.42
N LYS A 269 5.34 18.85 -15.49
CA LYS A 269 5.81 20.23 -15.76
C LYS A 269 6.77 20.33 -16.96
N ASP A 270 7.58 19.27 -17.18
CA ASP A 270 8.65 19.27 -18.17
C ASP A 270 8.31 18.43 -19.41
N LYS A 271 7.04 18.03 -19.58
CA LYS A 271 6.61 17.12 -20.65
C LYS A 271 5.84 17.86 -21.75
N THR A 272 5.94 17.32 -22.95
CA THR A 272 5.09 17.77 -24.07
C THR A 272 3.63 17.39 -23.83
N PRO A 273 2.64 18.06 -24.46
CA PRO A 273 1.23 17.72 -24.30
C PRO A 273 0.90 16.25 -24.57
N GLU A 274 1.56 15.63 -25.57
CA GLU A 274 1.36 14.21 -25.89
C GLU A 274 1.93 13.27 -24.82
N GLU A 275 3.05 13.64 -24.21
CA GLU A 275 3.64 12.89 -23.08
C GLU A 275 2.82 13.07 -21.82
N GLN A 276 2.32 14.28 -21.55
CA GLN A 276 1.43 14.55 -20.43
C GLN A 276 0.18 13.68 -20.50
N GLU A 277 -0.48 13.60 -21.66
CA GLU A 277 -1.68 12.77 -21.85
C GLU A 277 -1.41 11.28 -21.54
N LYS A 278 -0.28 10.75 -22.01
CA LYS A 278 0.13 9.36 -21.72
C LYS A 278 0.36 9.12 -20.22
N ILE A 279 1.03 10.07 -19.55
CA ILE A 279 1.30 9.98 -18.12
C ILE A 279 0.00 10.09 -17.33
N ARG A 280 -0.87 11.03 -17.67
CA ARG A 280 -2.17 11.22 -17.02
C ARG A 280 -3.04 9.96 -17.14
N HIS A 281 -3.09 9.36 -18.34
CA HIS A 281 -3.81 8.10 -18.55
C HIS A 281 -3.24 6.97 -17.66
N ALA A 282 -1.92 6.82 -17.59
CA ALA A 282 -1.30 5.81 -16.76
C ALA A 282 -1.55 6.02 -15.26
N LEU A 283 -1.56 7.28 -14.78
CA LEU A 283 -1.94 7.63 -13.41
C LEU A 283 -3.38 7.21 -13.10
N LEU A 284 -4.33 7.51 -14.01
CA LEU A 284 -5.73 7.11 -13.85
C LEU A 284 -5.89 5.58 -13.81
N GLU A 285 -5.24 4.86 -14.72
CA GLU A 285 -5.28 3.39 -14.75
C GLU A 285 -4.72 2.76 -13.46
N TYR A 286 -3.60 3.27 -12.96
CA TYR A 286 -2.97 2.78 -11.75
C TYR A 286 -3.88 2.94 -10.51
N CYS A 287 -4.33 4.16 -10.23
CA CYS A 287 -5.19 4.44 -9.07
C CYS A 287 -6.56 3.73 -9.16
N LYS A 288 -7.10 3.57 -10.39
CA LYS A 288 -8.32 2.79 -10.63
C LYS A 288 -8.13 1.32 -10.27
N LEU A 289 -6.96 0.74 -10.54
CA LEU A 289 -6.66 -0.64 -10.17
C LEU A 289 -6.61 -0.80 -8.65
N ASP A 290 -6.06 0.17 -7.89
CA ASP A 290 -6.02 0.13 -6.43
C ASP A 290 -7.44 0.06 -5.83
N THR A 291 -8.37 0.89 -6.30
CA THR A 291 -9.76 0.85 -5.83
C THR A 291 -10.51 -0.40 -6.30
N TYR A 292 -10.26 -0.86 -7.53
CA TYR A 292 -10.83 -2.12 -8.01
C TYR A 292 -10.30 -3.33 -7.23
N ALA A 293 -9.04 -3.32 -6.82
CA ALA A 293 -8.46 -4.33 -5.94
C ALA A 293 -9.19 -4.42 -4.60
N MET A 294 -9.57 -3.27 -4.01
CA MET A 294 -10.37 -3.25 -2.78
C MET A 294 -11.77 -3.83 -3.00
N VAL A 295 -12.43 -3.56 -4.14
CA VAL A 295 -13.70 -4.20 -4.52
C VAL A 295 -13.54 -5.72 -4.55
N LYS A 296 -12.46 -6.23 -5.17
CA LYS A 296 -12.19 -7.67 -5.25
C LYS A 296 -11.92 -8.29 -3.88
N ILE A 297 -11.23 -7.59 -2.98
CA ILE A 297 -11.04 -8.04 -1.60
C ILE A 297 -12.38 -8.13 -0.86
N TRP A 298 -13.24 -7.14 -0.99
CA TRP A 298 -14.60 -7.16 -0.41
C TRP A 298 -15.43 -8.30 -0.97
N GLU A 299 -15.42 -8.55 -2.27
CA GLU A 299 -16.09 -9.71 -2.89
C GLU A 299 -15.57 -11.04 -2.31
N LYS A 300 -14.23 -11.15 -2.10
CA LYS A 300 -13.62 -12.32 -1.48
C LYS A 300 -14.08 -12.51 -0.04
N PHE A 301 -14.23 -11.45 0.73
CA PHE A 301 -14.77 -11.54 2.09
C PHE A 301 -16.20 -12.09 2.10
N ILE A 302 -17.06 -11.64 1.19
CA ILE A 302 -18.41 -12.19 1.01
C ILE A 302 -18.36 -13.67 0.62
N GLU A 303 -17.46 -14.06 -0.29
CA GLU A 303 -17.32 -15.44 -0.75
C GLU A 303 -16.96 -16.40 0.40
N VAL A 304 -15.97 -16.03 1.22
CA VAL A 304 -15.44 -16.90 2.27
C VAL A 304 -16.31 -16.97 3.52
N THR A 305 -17.20 -16.02 3.73
CA THR A 305 -18.14 -16.02 4.88
C THR A 305 -19.40 -16.84 4.59
N LYS A 306 -19.81 -16.97 3.34
CA LYS A 306 -20.84 -17.93 2.91
C LYS A 306 -20.36 -19.36 3.14
#